data_bd6ea3ce7f4a92e1e0fc45f94b0bb56b
#
_entry.id   bd6ea3ce7f4a92e1e0fc45f94b0bb56b
#
_cell.length_a   1.000
_cell.length_b   1.000
_cell.length_c   1.000
_cell.angle_alpha   90.00
_cell.angle_beta   90.00
_cell.angle_gamma   90.00
#
_symmetry.space_group_name_H-M   'P 1'
#
loop_
_entity.id
_entity.type
_entity.pdbx_description
1 polymer ?
#
loop_
_entity_poly.entity_id
_entity_poly.type
_entity_poly.pdbx_seq_one_letter_code
_entity_poly.pdbx_strand_id
1 'polypeptide(L)'
;VVNIGIGGSDLGPVMANLALAPFAKRSLKCFFVSNVDATHLAEILREVKADQTLFIVASKTFTTQETMTNALSARAWLLEKIPADNANDVVAKHFVAVSTNAEEVSKFGIDTANMFGFWDWVGGRYSLPSAIGLSLMLYIGPRNFAKLLKGYWKMDRHFATAKFEKNLPVILALLGILYSNGYGAESYCVLPYDQYLSRFPAYLQQMDMESNGKSVDKDGNEVDYATGPIEWGEPGTNGQHAFYQLIHQGTHLIPCDFIGCCQTHNPIDDLHDKLMANLFAQTEALAFGKSADECRKEGVEEKLVPFKTFEGNKPTNTLLCEKLTPETLGALVALYEHKVFVQGIIWNVYSFDQGGVQLGKVLAKGVLADLTAKKASGKHDASTNQLIAKYRKAVGR
;
A
#
# COMPACT_ATOMS: atom_id res chain seq x y z
N VAL A 1 -16.43 -4.67 11.77
CA VAL A 1 -15.87 -5.54 10.73
C VAL A 1 -14.37 -5.67 10.95
N VAL A 2 -13.87 -6.90 10.91
CA VAL A 2 -12.42 -7.19 10.96
C VAL A 2 -12.04 -7.88 9.66
N ASN A 3 -11.23 -7.20 8.82
CA ASN A 3 -10.70 -7.75 7.58
C ASN A 3 -9.37 -8.46 7.86
N ILE A 4 -9.29 -9.76 7.60
CA ILE A 4 -8.09 -10.57 7.78
C ILE A 4 -7.53 -10.90 6.39
N GLY A 5 -6.39 -10.33 6.05
CA GLY A 5 -5.74 -10.50 4.76
C GLY A 5 -4.36 -9.87 4.78
N ILE A 6 -3.50 -10.18 3.82
CA ILE A 6 -2.14 -9.65 3.73
C ILE A 6 -1.81 -9.22 2.31
N GLY A 7 -0.84 -8.34 2.13
CA GLY A 7 -0.44 -7.82 0.82
C GLY A 7 -1.59 -7.10 0.13
N GLY A 8 -1.97 -7.51 -1.08
CA GLY A 8 -3.06 -6.88 -1.84
C GLY A 8 -4.44 -7.00 -1.19
N SER A 9 -4.66 -8.00 -0.34
CA SER A 9 -5.89 -8.15 0.45
C SER A 9 -5.95 -7.25 1.70
N ASP A 10 -4.88 -6.49 1.99
CA ASP A 10 -4.76 -5.56 3.10
C ASP A 10 -4.50 -4.12 2.63
N LEU A 11 -3.42 -3.88 1.88
CA LEU A 11 -2.93 -2.53 1.58
C LEU A 11 -3.96 -1.65 0.86
N GLY A 12 -4.60 -2.16 -0.19
CA GLY A 12 -5.65 -1.44 -0.90
C GLY A 12 -6.87 -1.14 -0.03
N PRO A 13 -7.47 -2.14 0.62
CA PRO A 13 -8.55 -1.94 1.59
C PRO A 13 -8.22 -0.97 2.72
N VAL A 14 -7.06 -1.07 3.38
CA VAL A 14 -6.64 -0.13 4.44
C VAL A 14 -6.54 1.29 3.92
N MET A 15 -5.81 1.47 2.82
CA MET A 15 -5.63 2.78 2.19
C MET A 15 -6.96 3.43 1.84
N ALA A 16 -7.85 2.69 1.17
CA ALA A 16 -9.13 3.21 0.72
C ALA A 16 -10.12 3.47 1.88
N ASN A 17 -10.10 2.65 2.94
CA ASN A 17 -10.91 2.90 4.14
C ASN A 17 -10.49 4.19 4.84
N LEU A 18 -9.19 4.46 4.96
CA LEU A 18 -8.69 5.72 5.50
C LEU A 18 -9.05 6.90 4.59
N ALA A 19 -8.78 6.77 3.30
CA ALA A 19 -9.04 7.82 2.32
C ALA A 19 -10.52 8.23 2.24
N LEU A 20 -11.42 7.28 2.39
CA LEU A 20 -12.85 7.50 2.27
C LEU A 20 -13.61 7.54 3.60
N ALA A 21 -12.91 7.68 4.72
CA ALA A 21 -13.52 7.82 6.04
C ALA A 21 -14.58 8.95 6.14
N PRO A 22 -14.49 10.08 5.43
CA PRO A 22 -15.57 11.07 5.39
C PRO A 22 -16.90 10.55 4.85
N PHE A 23 -16.88 9.49 4.04
CA PHE A 23 -18.07 8.88 3.43
C PHE A 23 -18.57 7.65 4.21
N ALA A 24 -17.91 7.33 5.30
CA ALA A 24 -18.18 6.13 6.06
C ALA A 24 -19.47 6.22 6.88
N LYS A 25 -20.12 5.08 7.07
CA LYS A 25 -21.11 4.88 8.11
C LYS A 25 -20.40 4.81 9.46
N ARG A 26 -20.32 5.93 10.19
CA ARG A 26 -19.54 6.09 11.42
C ARG A 26 -19.90 5.13 12.56
N SER A 27 -21.07 4.50 12.52
CA SER A 27 -21.46 3.45 13.47
C SER A 27 -20.80 2.09 13.16
N LEU A 28 -20.22 1.92 11.97
CA LEU A 28 -19.49 0.71 11.58
C LEU A 28 -17.99 0.99 11.67
N LYS A 29 -17.29 0.27 12.53
CA LYS A 29 -15.83 0.30 12.60
C LYS A 29 -15.24 -0.79 11.71
N CYS A 30 -14.20 -0.47 10.96
CA CYS A 30 -13.41 -1.44 10.19
C CYS A 30 -12.00 -1.53 10.77
N PHE A 31 -11.57 -2.74 11.06
CA PHE A 31 -10.24 -3.10 11.51
C PHE A 31 -9.58 -4.01 10.48
N PHE A 32 -8.26 -4.01 10.45
CA PHE A 32 -7.49 -4.79 9.49
C PHE A 32 -6.41 -5.58 10.22
N VAL A 33 -6.31 -6.87 9.94
CA VAL A 33 -5.29 -7.79 10.50
C VAL A 33 -4.53 -8.41 9.35
N SER A 34 -3.23 -8.13 9.27
CA SER A 34 -2.37 -8.65 8.19
C SER A 34 -1.14 -9.38 8.72
N ASN A 35 -0.46 -8.85 9.73
CA ASN A 35 0.77 -9.44 10.24
C ASN A 35 0.48 -10.72 11.06
N VAL A 36 1.35 -11.72 10.94
CA VAL A 36 1.32 -12.93 11.77
C VAL A 36 1.83 -12.69 13.20
N ASP A 37 2.38 -11.51 13.49
CA ASP A 37 2.64 -11.08 14.85
C ASP A 37 1.31 -11.03 15.63
N ALA A 38 1.20 -11.85 16.66
CA ALA A 38 -0.01 -11.99 17.48
C ALA A 38 -0.49 -10.66 18.07
N THR A 39 0.40 -9.69 18.28
CA THR A 39 0.07 -8.35 18.77
C THR A 39 -0.98 -7.69 17.88
N HIS A 40 -0.84 -7.82 16.55
CA HIS A 40 -1.76 -7.19 15.60
C HIS A 40 -3.21 -7.66 15.79
N LEU A 41 -3.43 -8.98 15.89
CA LEU A 41 -4.75 -9.53 16.14
C LEU A 41 -5.22 -9.24 17.59
N ALA A 42 -4.34 -9.43 18.58
CA ALA A 42 -4.68 -9.30 19.98
C ALA A 42 -5.19 -7.90 20.35
N GLU A 43 -4.54 -6.84 19.84
CA GLU A 43 -4.98 -5.47 20.10
C GLU A 43 -6.37 -5.20 19.51
N ILE A 44 -6.65 -5.70 18.31
CA ILE A 44 -7.97 -5.55 17.69
C ILE A 44 -9.05 -6.33 18.45
N LEU A 45 -8.74 -7.56 18.90
CA LEU A 45 -9.69 -8.36 19.67
C LEU A 45 -10.08 -7.75 21.03
N ARG A 46 -9.24 -6.85 21.59
CA ARG A 46 -9.58 -6.07 22.80
C ARG A 46 -10.60 -4.96 22.55
N GLU A 47 -10.65 -4.44 21.31
CA GLU A 47 -11.54 -3.34 20.92
C GLU A 47 -12.91 -3.80 20.43
N VAL A 48 -13.07 -5.07 20.05
CA VAL A 48 -14.28 -5.58 19.42
C VAL A 48 -15.09 -6.47 20.38
N LYS A 49 -16.41 -6.50 20.15
CA LYS A 49 -17.32 -7.41 20.85
C LYS A 49 -17.64 -8.60 19.95
N ALA A 50 -17.51 -9.80 20.47
CA ALA A 50 -17.66 -11.03 19.73
C ALA A 50 -19.03 -11.12 19.00
N ASP A 51 -20.11 -10.83 19.72
CA ASP A 51 -21.51 -10.86 19.24
C ASP A 51 -21.85 -9.78 18.19
N GLN A 52 -20.97 -8.78 18.02
CA GLN A 52 -21.16 -7.65 17.10
C GLN A 52 -20.11 -7.60 15.98
N THR A 53 -19.28 -8.64 15.85
CA THR A 53 -18.14 -8.62 14.94
C THR A 53 -18.37 -9.55 13.75
N LEU A 54 -18.15 -9.01 12.55
CA LEU A 54 -18.04 -9.76 11.31
C LEU A 54 -16.57 -9.82 10.90
N PHE A 55 -16.05 -11.04 10.70
CA PHE A 55 -14.73 -11.29 10.16
C PHE A 55 -14.81 -11.55 8.65
N ILE A 56 -13.99 -10.85 7.88
CA ILE A 56 -13.81 -11.07 6.44
C ILE A 56 -12.45 -11.72 6.24
N VAL A 57 -12.43 -13.00 5.83
CA VAL A 57 -11.17 -13.68 5.51
C VAL A 57 -10.89 -13.50 4.02
N ALA A 58 -9.96 -12.61 3.70
CA ALA A 58 -9.61 -12.21 2.35
C ALA A 58 -8.31 -12.89 1.90
N SER A 59 -8.43 -13.98 1.15
CA SER A 59 -7.30 -14.74 0.61
C SER A 59 -7.70 -15.44 -0.68
N LYS A 60 -7.03 -15.14 -1.79
CA LYS A 60 -7.34 -15.71 -3.10
C LYS A 60 -7.36 -17.24 -3.06
N THR A 61 -6.31 -17.85 -2.53
CA THR A 61 -6.16 -19.33 -2.45
C THR A 61 -6.72 -19.93 -1.17
N PHE A 62 -7.03 -19.10 -0.17
CA PHE A 62 -7.43 -19.50 1.18
C PHE A 62 -6.41 -20.42 1.88
N THR A 63 -5.13 -20.29 1.50
CA THR A 63 -3.99 -21.08 2.02
C THR A 63 -2.81 -20.24 2.47
N THR A 64 -2.92 -18.88 2.37
CA THR A 64 -1.85 -17.97 2.80
C THR A 64 -1.64 -18.10 4.30
N GLN A 65 -0.42 -18.47 4.70
CA GLN A 65 -0.10 -18.84 6.09
C GLN A 65 -0.53 -17.76 7.09
N GLU A 66 -0.14 -16.52 6.88
CA GLU A 66 -0.43 -15.39 7.78
C GLU A 66 -1.95 -15.19 7.93
N THR A 67 -2.66 -15.16 6.81
CA THR A 67 -4.12 -14.98 6.80
C THR A 67 -4.82 -16.13 7.52
N MET A 68 -4.45 -17.37 7.23
CA MET A 68 -5.12 -18.53 7.83
C MET A 68 -4.78 -18.67 9.31
N THR A 69 -3.55 -18.36 9.73
CA THR A 69 -3.17 -18.35 11.15
C THR A 69 -4.00 -17.33 11.93
N ASN A 70 -4.10 -16.11 11.42
CA ASN A 70 -4.91 -15.07 12.06
C ASN A 70 -6.42 -15.41 12.06
N ALA A 71 -6.93 -15.96 10.95
CA ALA A 71 -8.33 -16.34 10.83
C ALA A 71 -8.70 -17.50 11.80
N LEU A 72 -7.85 -18.51 11.93
CA LEU A 72 -8.06 -19.60 12.87
C LEU A 72 -7.98 -19.11 14.33
N SER A 73 -7.07 -18.21 14.64
CA SER A 73 -6.97 -17.60 15.98
C SER A 73 -8.21 -16.74 16.30
N ALA A 74 -8.69 -15.95 15.35
CA ALA A 74 -9.93 -15.18 15.49
C ALA A 74 -11.16 -16.09 15.68
N ARG A 75 -11.20 -17.21 14.94
CA ARG A 75 -12.26 -18.23 15.07
C ARG A 75 -12.24 -18.86 16.46
N ALA A 76 -11.07 -19.25 16.94
CA ALA A 76 -10.93 -19.83 18.28
C ALA A 76 -11.39 -18.84 19.38
N TRP A 77 -10.97 -17.58 19.29
CA TRP A 77 -11.41 -16.51 20.19
C TRP A 77 -12.93 -16.30 20.14
N LEU A 78 -13.53 -16.29 18.94
CA LEU A 78 -14.98 -16.11 18.79
C LEU A 78 -15.75 -17.25 19.46
N LEU A 79 -15.34 -18.50 19.26
CA LEU A 79 -15.99 -19.67 19.81
C LEU A 79 -15.83 -19.77 21.34
N GLU A 80 -14.74 -19.24 21.91
CA GLU A 80 -14.57 -19.09 23.36
C GLU A 80 -15.57 -18.08 23.94
N LYS A 81 -15.83 -16.97 23.22
CA LYS A 81 -16.72 -15.90 23.67
C LYS A 81 -18.20 -16.17 23.41
N ILE A 82 -18.53 -16.96 22.41
CA ILE A 82 -19.90 -17.35 22.04
C ILE A 82 -19.97 -18.88 22.03
N PRO A 83 -20.11 -19.53 23.18
CA PRO A 83 -20.31 -20.99 23.25
C PRO A 83 -21.61 -21.39 22.56
N ALA A 84 -21.57 -22.44 21.77
CA ALA A 84 -22.73 -23.00 21.07
C ALA A 84 -22.56 -24.52 20.93
N ASP A 85 -23.69 -25.24 20.82
CA ASP A 85 -23.69 -26.69 20.59
C ASP A 85 -23.06 -27.05 19.24
N ASN A 86 -23.20 -26.16 18.24
CA ASN A 86 -22.60 -26.29 16.92
C ASN A 86 -21.74 -25.09 16.59
N ALA A 87 -20.43 -25.26 16.59
CA ALA A 87 -19.46 -24.22 16.26
C ALA A 87 -19.66 -23.63 14.85
N ASN A 88 -20.14 -24.41 13.87
CA ASN A 88 -20.36 -23.92 12.52
C ASN A 88 -21.49 -22.91 12.42
N ASP A 89 -22.51 -22.98 13.30
CA ASP A 89 -23.60 -22.00 13.33
C ASP A 89 -23.10 -20.60 13.75
N VAL A 90 -22.12 -20.56 14.65
CA VAL A 90 -21.46 -19.30 15.06
C VAL A 90 -20.59 -18.79 13.92
N VAL A 91 -19.78 -19.68 13.32
CA VAL A 91 -18.90 -19.29 12.20
C VAL A 91 -19.71 -18.76 11.01
N ALA A 92 -20.80 -19.42 10.64
CA ALA A 92 -21.68 -19.00 9.54
C ALA A 92 -22.27 -17.60 9.72
N LYS A 93 -22.46 -17.15 10.97
CA LYS A 93 -23.01 -15.80 11.29
C LYS A 93 -21.94 -14.71 11.36
N HIS A 94 -20.71 -15.08 11.66
CA HIS A 94 -19.64 -14.14 12.00
C HIS A 94 -18.46 -14.14 11.03
N PHE A 95 -18.41 -15.09 10.08
CA PHE A 95 -17.34 -15.15 9.08
C PHE A 95 -17.90 -15.16 7.66
N VAL A 96 -17.24 -14.39 6.81
CA VAL A 96 -17.40 -14.41 5.35
C VAL A 96 -16.04 -14.57 4.70
N ALA A 97 -16.01 -15.16 3.51
CA ALA A 97 -14.78 -15.35 2.76
C ALA A 97 -14.77 -14.50 1.49
N VAL A 98 -13.61 -13.96 1.16
CA VAL A 98 -13.31 -13.40 -0.16
C VAL A 98 -12.20 -14.26 -0.77
N SER A 99 -12.56 -15.16 -1.67
CA SER A 99 -11.67 -16.21 -2.17
C SER A 99 -12.12 -16.76 -3.52
N THR A 100 -11.22 -17.50 -4.18
CA THR A 100 -11.55 -18.31 -5.36
C THR A 100 -11.61 -19.83 -5.03
N ASN A 101 -11.34 -20.22 -3.77
CA ASN A 101 -11.20 -21.60 -3.33
C ASN A 101 -12.33 -22.02 -2.38
N ALA A 102 -13.45 -22.46 -2.96
CA ALA A 102 -14.64 -22.87 -2.20
C ALA A 102 -14.38 -24.10 -1.29
N GLU A 103 -13.50 -25.01 -1.68
CA GLU A 103 -13.17 -26.20 -0.89
C GLU A 103 -12.52 -25.83 0.44
N GLU A 104 -11.48 -25.01 0.41
CA GLU A 104 -10.78 -24.56 1.64
C GLU A 104 -11.66 -23.64 2.51
N VAL A 105 -12.52 -22.82 1.88
CA VAL A 105 -13.53 -22.01 2.59
C VAL A 105 -14.50 -22.90 3.34
N SER A 106 -15.02 -23.96 2.71
CA SER A 106 -15.91 -24.94 3.35
C SER A 106 -15.23 -25.69 4.49
N LYS A 107 -13.96 -26.12 4.31
CA LYS A 107 -13.17 -26.78 5.39
C LYS A 107 -12.97 -25.90 6.60
N PHE A 108 -12.87 -24.59 6.42
CA PHE A 108 -12.79 -23.63 7.54
C PHE A 108 -14.09 -23.57 8.36
N GLY A 109 -15.22 -23.93 7.76
CA GLY A 109 -16.56 -23.88 8.34
C GLY A 109 -17.39 -22.68 7.90
N ILE A 110 -16.94 -21.92 6.91
CA ILE A 110 -17.72 -20.84 6.29
C ILE A 110 -18.64 -21.46 5.23
N ASP A 111 -19.93 -21.11 5.30
CA ASP A 111 -20.88 -21.46 4.23
C ASP A 111 -20.44 -20.78 2.92
N THR A 112 -20.35 -21.55 1.85
CA THR A 112 -19.98 -21.02 0.53
C THR A 112 -20.99 -20.03 -0.03
N ALA A 113 -22.22 -19.97 0.49
CA ALA A 113 -23.18 -18.90 0.22
C ALA A 113 -22.70 -17.53 0.77
N ASN A 114 -21.82 -17.53 1.76
CA ASN A 114 -21.15 -16.36 2.34
C ASN A 114 -19.73 -16.15 1.77
N MET A 115 -19.43 -16.72 0.60
CA MET A 115 -18.19 -16.55 -0.11
C MET A 115 -18.38 -15.61 -1.29
N PHE A 116 -17.55 -14.58 -1.35
CA PHE A 116 -17.49 -13.61 -2.44
C PHE A 116 -16.31 -13.93 -3.35
N GLY A 117 -16.63 -14.42 -4.57
CA GLY A 117 -15.65 -14.80 -5.56
C GLY A 117 -15.13 -13.63 -6.40
N PHE A 118 -13.98 -13.83 -7.00
CA PHE A 118 -13.42 -12.98 -8.06
C PHE A 118 -12.59 -13.84 -9.00
N TRP A 119 -12.14 -13.28 -10.13
CA TRP A 119 -11.46 -14.07 -11.15
C TRP A 119 -9.99 -14.34 -10.79
N ASP A 120 -9.46 -15.44 -11.25
CA ASP A 120 -8.09 -15.90 -10.99
C ASP A 120 -7.02 -14.97 -11.59
N TRP A 121 -7.36 -14.25 -12.67
CA TRP A 121 -6.47 -13.25 -13.27
C TRP A 121 -6.35 -11.94 -12.47
N VAL A 122 -7.18 -11.72 -11.46
CA VAL A 122 -7.06 -10.53 -10.61
C VAL A 122 -5.82 -10.64 -9.72
N GLY A 123 -4.84 -9.79 -9.94
CA GLY A 123 -3.65 -9.68 -9.09
C GLY A 123 -3.94 -9.00 -7.76
N GLY A 124 -3.28 -9.43 -6.67
CA GLY A 124 -3.54 -8.91 -5.31
C GLY A 124 -3.41 -7.39 -5.21
N ARG A 125 -2.33 -6.81 -5.74
CA ARG A 125 -2.06 -5.37 -5.70
C ARG A 125 -2.97 -4.51 -6.59
N TYR A 126 -3.77 -5.15 -7.46
CA TYR A 126 -4.78 -4.53 -8.34
C TYR A 126 -6.21 -4.93 -7.95
N SER A 127 -6.40 -5.53 -6.78
CA SER A 127 -7.67 -6.17 -6.42
C SER A 127 -8.67 -5.29 -5.70
N LEU A 128 -8.32 -4.05 -5.33
CA LEU A 128 -9.22 -3.13 -4.60
C LEU A 128 -10.60 -2.97 -5.26
N PRO A 129 -10.74 -2.86 -6.60
CA PRO A 129 -12.04 -2.72 -7.26
C PRO A 129 -12.81 -4.05 -7.39
N SER A 130 -12.24 -5.19 -6.97
CA SER A 130 -12.88 -6.51 -6.96
C SER A 130 -13.62 -6.79 -5.64
N ALA A 131 -14.04 -8.04 -5.41
CA ALA A 131 -14.61 -8.48 -4.14
C ALA A 131 -13.67 -8.26 -2.92
N ILE A 132 -12.34 -8.12 -3.13
CA ILE A 132 -11.39 -7.74 -2.08
C ILE A 132 -11.76 -6.40 -1.42
N GLY A 133 -12.43 -5.51 -2.14
CA GLY A 133 -12.97 -4.26 -1.60
C GLY A 133 -14.22 -4.42 -0.72
N LEU A 134 -14.63 -5.63 -0.32
CA LEU A 134 -15.85 -5.86 0.46
C LEU A 134 -15.87 -5.07 1.77
N SER A 135 -14.76 -5.02 2.51
CA SER A 135 -14.67 -4.22 3.76
C SER A 135 -14.93 -2.74 3.49
N LEU A 136 -14.37 -2.19 2.42
CA LEU A 136 -14.63 -0.81 1.98
C LEU A 136 -16.09 -0.63 1.56
N MET A 137 -16.66 -1.57 0.80
CA MET A 137 -18.06 -1.51 0.34
C MET A 137 -19.03 -1.47 1.52
N LEU A 138 -18.77 -2.23 2.57
CA LEU A 138 -19.55 -2.19 3.81
C LEU A 138 -19.39 -0.85 4.54
N TYR A 139 -18.17 -0.30 4.55
CA TYR A 139 -17.82 0.91 5.29
C TYR A 139 -18.42 2.18 4.68
N ILE A 140 -18.28 2.37 3.36
CA ILE A 140 -18.78 3.57 2.66
C ILE A 140 -20.14 3.38 1.98
N GLY A 141 -20.62 2.16 1.95
CA GLY A 141 -21.87 1.76 1.27
C GLY A 141 -21.72 1.57 -0.24
N PRO A 142 -22.62 0.77 -0.86
CA PRO A 142 -22.51 0.36 -2.26
C PRO A 142 -22.57 1.53 -3.25
N ARG A 143 -23.33 2.59 -2.94
CA ARG A 143 -23.41 3.78 -3.80
C ARG A 143 -22.09 4.53 -3.91
N ASN A 144 -21.35 4.67 -2.82
CA ASN A 144 -20.02 5.30 -2.84
C ASN A 144 -18.98 4.38 -3.45
N PHE A 145 -19.07 3.07 -3.23
CA PHE A 145 -18.22 2.10 -3.90
C PHE A 145 -18.42 2.14 -5.44
N ALA A 146 -19.66 2.25 -5.90
CA ALA A 146 -19.94 2.45 -7.33
C ALA A 146 -19.32 3.75 -7.89
N LYS A 147 -19.27 4.84 -7.09
CA LYS A 147 -18.55 6.07 -7.47
C LYS A 147 -17.04 5.85 -7.55
N LEU A 148 -16.46 5.05 -6.65
CA LEU A 148 -15.06 4.65 -6.74
C LEU A 148 -14.78 3.95 -8.08
N LEU A 149 -15.57 2.94 -8.43
CA LEU A 149 -15.48 2.23 -9.72
C LEU A 149 -15.67 3.16 -10.92
N LYS A 150 -16.54 4.17 -10.79
CA LYS A 150 -16.71 5.21 -11.82
C LYS A 150 -15.44 6.04 -12.00
N GLY A 151 -14.70 6.29 -10.91
CA GLY A 151 -13.39 6.96 -10.97
C GLY A 151 -12.37 6.16 -11.78
N TYR A 152 -12.26 4.85 -11.50
CA TYR A 152 -11.46 3.92 -12.31
C TYR A 152 -11.85 3.99 -13.78
N TRP A 153 -13.14 3.81 -14.08
CA TRP A 153 -13.63 3.86 -15.45
C TRP A 153 -13.30 5.17 -16.17
N LYS A 154 -13.38 6.32 -15.49
CA LYS A 154 -13.03 7.62 -16.09
C LYS A 154 -11.55 7.67 -16.47
N MET A 155 -10.66 7.16 -15.62
CA MET A 155 -9.24 7.13 -15.90
C MET A 155 -8.91 6.11 -16.98
N ASP A 156 -9.56 4.94 -17.00
CA ASP A 156 -9.44 3.94 -18.08
C ASP A 156 -9.83 4.54 -19.43
N ARG A 157 -10.95 5.28 -19.47
CA ARG A 157 -11.37 6.00 -20.68
C ARG A 157 -10.37 7.06 -21.09
N HIS A 158 -9.84 7.84 -20.14
CA HIS A 158 -8.81 8.82 -20.41
C HIS A 158 -7.55 8.15 -21.00
N PHE A 159 -7.07 7.10 -20.36
CA PHE A 159 -5.91 6.34 -20.80
C PHE A 159 -6.09 5.79 -22.24
N ALA A 160 -7.26 5.22 -22.53
CA ALA A 160 -7.56 4.62 -23.83
C ALA A 160 -7.77 5.64 -24.97
N THR A 161 -8.17 6.89 -24.67
CA THR A 161 -8.63 7.83 -25.70
C THR A 161 -7.87 9.15 -25.78
N ALA A 162 -7.13 9.52 -24.73
CA ALA A 162 -6.34 10.75 -24.76
C ALA A 162 -5.12 10.60 -25.67
N LYS A 163 -4.76 11.67 -26.37
CA LYS A 163 -3.49 11.72 -27.12
C LYS A 163 -2.32 11.62 -26.15
N PHE A 164 -1.19 11.05 -26.57
CA PHE A 164 -0.03 10.79 -25.69
C PHE A 164 0.45 12.04 -24.94
N GLU A 165 0.50 13.19 -25.60
CA GLU A 165 0.92 14.47 -25.01
C GLU A 165 -0.05 15.05 -23.97
N LYS A 166 -1.23 14.42 -23.78
CA LYS A 166 -2.26 14.77 -22.80
C LYS A 166 -2.68 13.59 -21.93
N ASN A 167 -2.08 12.43 -22.12
CA ASN A 167 -2.41 11.20 -21.43
C ASN A 167 -1.65 11.16 -20.10
N LEU A 168 -2.34 11.46 -18.99
CA LEU A 168 -1.72 11.61 -17.69
C LEU A 168 -0.91 10.38 -17.24
N PRO A 169 -1.43 9.14 -17.32
CA PRO A 169 -0.64 7.94 -16.99
C PRO A 169 0.63 7.80 -17.81
N VAL A 170 0.52 8.05 -19.13
CA VAL A 170 1.67 7.95 -20.06
C VAL A 170 2.73 9.01 -19.74
N ILE A 171 2.31 10.25 -19.46
CA ILE A 171 3.22 11.33 -19.10
C ILE A 171 3.96 10.99 -17.81
N LEU A 172 3.26 10.57 -16.75
CA LEU A 172 3.88 10.19 -15.49
C LEU A 172 4.82 8.99 -15.65
N ALA A 173 4.45 8.00 -16.47
CA ALA A 173 5.30 6.85 -16.74
C ALA A 173 6.60 7.25 -17.44
N LEU A 174 6.52 8.10 -18.49
CA LEU A 174 7.67 8.57 -19.24
C LEU A 174 8.58 9.47 -18.39
N LEU A 175 8.02 10.34 -17.54
CA LEU A 175 8.80 11.14 -16.59
C LEU A 175 9.51 10.24 -15.59
N GLY A 176 8.84 9.22 -15.02
CA GLY A 176 9.47 8.25 -14.12
C GLY A 176 10.64 7.51 -14.77
N ILE A 177 10.48 7.05 -16.02
CA ILE A 177 11.56 6.41 -16.81
C ILE A 177 12.69 7.39 -17.11
N LEU A 178 12.37 8.62 -17.49
CA LEU A 178 13.37 9.65 -17.74
C LEU A 178 14.23 9.90 -16.52
N TYR A 179 13.63 10.03 -15.34
CA TYR A 179 14.37 10.28 -14.11
C TYR A 179 15.19 9.05 -13.69
N SER A 180 14.62 7.86 -13.76
CA SER A 180 15.31 6.63 -13.33
C SER A 180 16.39 6.20 -14.34
N ASN A 181 16.08 6.08 -15.63
CA ASN A 181 17.01 5.59 -16.64
C ASN A 181 17.88 6.69 -17.27
N GLY A 182 17.36 7.90 -17.40
CA GLY A 182 18.08 9.04 -17.99
C GLY A 182 18.94 9.80 -17.00
N TYR A 183 18.47 9.99 -15.77
CA TYR A 183 19.15 10.78 -14.74
C TYR A 183 19.62 9.96 -13.54
N GLY A 184 19.38 8.64 -13.51
CA GLY A 184 19.87 7.73 -12.47
C GLY A 184 19.18 7.88 -11.11
N ALA A 185 17.92 8.36 -11.07
CA ALA A 185 17.14 8.41 -9.84
C ALA A 185 16.77 6.99 -9.40
N GLU A 186 17.19 6.58 -8.21
CA GLU A 186 16.94 5.25 -7.65
C GLU A 186 15.62 5.16 -6.89
N SER A 187 15.06 6.30 -6.46
CA SER A 187 13.83 6.36 -5.67
C SER A 187 12.83 7.36 -6.23
N TYR A 188 11.58 7.20 -5.83
CA TYR A 188 10.45 8.04 -6.20
C TYR A 188 9.62 8.33 -4.96
N CYS A 189 9.39 9.61 -4.66
CA CYS A 189 8.72 10.03 -3.43
C CYS A 189 7.28 10.48 -3.72
N VAL A 190 6.31 9.96 -2.97
CA VAL A 190 4.89 10.33 -3.08
C VAL A 190 4.46 11.05 -1.82
N LEU A 191 4.03 12.29 -1.94
CA LEU A 191 3.82 13.24 -0.86
C LEU A 191 2.36 13.75 -0.87
N PRO A 192 1.41 13.00 -0.30
CA PRO A 192 0.04 13.47 -0.21
C PRO A 192 -0.10 14.55 0.87
N TYR A 193 -0.57 15.75 0.50
CA TYR A 193 -0.98 16.81 1.41
C TYR A 193 -2.46 16.66 1.77
N ASP A 194 -2.78 15.48 2.26
CA ASP A 194 -4.08 15.10 2.79
C ASP A 194 -3.89 13.92 3.76
N GLN A 195 -4.27 14.10 5.03
CA GLN A 195 -4.10 13.06 6.05
C GLN A 195 -4.88 11.78 5.74
N TYR A 196 -5.99 11.88 5.03
CA TYR A 196 -6.76 10.71 4.58
C TYR A 196 -5.98 9.84 3.58
N LEU A 197 -5.00 10.39 2.87
CA LEU A 197 -4.12 9.66 1.95
C LEU A 197 -2.83 9.14 2.61
N SER A 198 -2.75 9.10 3.95
CA SER A 198 -1.55 8.70 4.68
C SER A 198 -1.04 7.30 4.33
N ARG A 199 -1.91 6.38 3.93
CA ARG A 199 -1.52 5.02 3.49
C ARG A 199 -1.35 4.88 1.98
N PHE A 200 -1.55 5.95 1.22
CA PHE A 200 -1.42 5.92 -0.24
C PHE A 200 0.01 5.58 -0.71
N PRO A 201 1.09 6.20 -0.15
CA PRO A 201 2.46 5.81 -0.51
C PRO A 201 2.75 4.33 -0.24
N ALA A 202 2.33 3.79 0.91
CA ALA A 202 2.52 2.38 1.25
C ALA A 202 1.75 1.42 0.34
N TYR A 203 0.59 1.83 -0.17
CA TYR A 203 -0.15 1.08 -1.19
C TYR A 203 0.61 1.06 -2.52
N LEU A 204 1.17 2.20 -2.95
CA LEU A 204 1.95 2.30 -4.17
C LEU A 204 3.26 1.51 -4.11
N GLN A 205 3.88 1.38 -2.92
CA GLN A 205 5.07 0.53 -2.74
C GLN A 205 4.83 -0.88 -3.28
N GLN A 206 3.72 -1.51 -2.90
CA GLN A 206 3.42 -2.84 -3.44
C GLN A 206 3.05 -2.75 -4.93
N MET A 207 2.24 -1.77 -5.31
CA MET A 207 1.75 -1.64 -6.69
C MET A 207 2.90 -1.50 -7.69
N ASP A 208 3.89 -0.65 -7.44
CA ASP A 208 4.99 -0.40 -8.38
C ASP A 208 6.15 -1.38 -8.14
N MET A 209 6.69 -1.48 -6.91
CA MET A 209 7.90 -2.25 -6.64
C MET A 209 7.71 -3.76 -6.88
N GLU A 210 6.55 -4.32 -6.54
CA GLU A 210 6.25 -5.73 -6.83
C GLU A 210 5.96 -5.96 -8.31
N SER A 211 5.42 -4.96 -9.02
CA SER A 211 5.14 -5.06 -10.45
C SER A 211 6.39 -4.92 -11.30
N ASN A 212 7.14 -3.86 -11.13
CA ASN A 212 8.22 -3.46 -12.02
C ASN A 212 9.62 -3.69 -11.44
N GLY A 213 9.75 -4.08 -10.16
CA GLY A 213 11.03 -4.47 -9.57
C GLY A 213 11.49 -5.83 -10.09
N LYS A 214 11.88 -5.90 -11.35
CA LYS A 214 12.29 -7.11 -12.07
C LYS A 214 13.69 -6.93 -12.68
N SER A 215 14.50 -7.98 -12.61
CA SER A 215 15.84 -8.02 -13.20
C SER A 215 15.90 -8.81 -14.51
N VAL A 216 14.76 -9.32 -14.97
CA VAL A 216 14.66 -10.17 -16.17
C VAL A 216 13.51 -9.66 -17.06
N ASP A 217 13.78 -9.55 -18.35
CA ASP A 217 12.78 -9.16 -19.34
C ASP A 217 11.81 -10.31 -19.70
N LYS A 218 10.85 -10.02 -20.59
CA LYS A 218 9.86 -11.03 -21.06
C LYS A 218 10.47 -12.16 -21.89
N ASP A 219 11.67 -11.96 -22.40
CA ASP A 219 12.40 -12.95 -23.23
C ASP A 219 13.35 -13.79 -22.37
N GLY A 220 13.45 -13.53 -21.06
CA GLY A 220 14.28 -14.26 -20.12
C GLY A 220 15.72 -13.75 -20.02
N ASN A 221 16.01 -12.56 -20.57
CA ASN A 221 17.34 -11.95 -20.47
C ASN A 221 17.46 -11.07 -19.25
N GLU A 222 18.63 -11.04 -18.61
CA GLU A 222 18.94 -10.04 -17.60
C GLU A 222 18.92 -8.64 -18.22
N VAL A 223 18.28 -7.68 -17.51
CA VAL A 223 18.24 -6.29 -17.97
C VAL A 223 19.46 -5.52 -17.47
N ASP A 224 20.00 -4.63 -18.30
CA ASP A 224 21.13 -3.74 -17.98
C ASP A 224 20.71 -2.31 -17.65
N TYR A 225 19.42 -2.10 -17.42
CA TYR A 225 18.81 -0.82 -17.04
C TYR A 225 18.01 -0.93 -15.75
N ALA A 226 17.80 0.20 -15.07
CA ALA A 226 17.01 0.24 -13.85
C ALA A 226 15.52 0.01 -14.14
N THR A 227 14.87 -0.80 -13.30
CA THR A 227 13.43 -1.07 -13.33
C THR A 227 12.86 -0.85 -11.94
N GLY A 228 11.62 -0.38 -11.82
CA GLY A 228 10.90 -0.26 -10.55
C GLY A 228 11.64 0.57 -9.50
N PRO A 229 11.42 1.90 -9.44
CA PRO A 229 12.08 2.74 -8.45
C PRO A 229 11.68 2.35 -7.02
N ILE A 230 12.51 2.68 -6.04
CA ILE A 230 12.15 2.55 -4.62
C ILE A 230 11.09 3.60 -4.30
N GLU A 231 9.83 3.20 -4.21
CA GLU A 231 8.75 4.10 -3.85
C GLU A 231 8.62 4.27 -2.33
N TRP A 232 8.44 5.51 -1.89
CA TRP A 232 8.29 5.87 -0.49
C TRP A 232 7.59 7.21 -0.34
N GLY A 233 7.22 7.59 0.87
CA GLY A 233 6.63 8.90 1.14
C GLY A 233 5.80 8.91 2.41
N GLU A 234 5.44 10.11 2.81
CA GLU A 234 4.63 10.42 3.98
C GLU A 234 3.73 11.63 3.69
N PRO A 235 2.64 11.82 4.42
CA PRO A 235 1.84 13.02 4.28
C PRO A 235 2.62 14.30 4.55
N GLY A 236 2.40 15.32 3.73
CA GLY A 236 2.69 16.71 4.14
C GLY A 236 1.68 17.13 5.21
N THR A 237 2.09 17.92 6.21
CA THR A 237 3.40 18.57 6.43
C THR A 237 4.40 17.68 7.21
N ASN A 238 3.98 16.50 7.70
CA ASN A 238 4.82 15.63 8.54
C ASN A 238 6.14 15.28 7.86
N GLY A 239 6.11 14.92 6.57
CA GLY A 239 7.31 14.60 5.80
C GLY A 239 8.36 15.71 5.80
N GLN A 240 7.93 17.00 5.82
CA GLN A 240 8.83 18.16 5.89
C GLN A 240 9.71 18.14 7.14
N HIS A 241 9.20 17.60 8.24
CA HIS A 241 9.91 17.50 9.51
C HIS A 241 10.63 16.16 9.71
N ALA A 242 10.63 15.29 8.68
CA ALA A 242 11.25 13.98 8.75
C ALA A 242 12.42 13.82 7.76
N PHE A 243 12.22 14.10 6.48
CA PHE A 243 13.19 13.75 5.44
C PHE A 243 13.39 14.81 4.34
N TYR A 244 12.71 15.95 4.34
CA TYR A 244 12.85 16.96 3.30
C TYR A 244 14.27 17.57 3.24
N GLN A 245 15.03 17.51 4.33
CA GLN A 245 16.45 17.87 4.30
C GLN A 245 17.20 17.09 3.20
N LEU A 246 16.94 15.78 3.07
CA LEU A 246 17.55 14.96 2.01
C LEU A 246 17.08 15.38 0.62
N ILE A 247 15.79 15.67 0.46
CA ILE A 247 15.22 16.03 -0.84
C ILE A 247 15.79 17.36 -1.32
N HIS A 248 15.89 18.38 -0.43
CA HIS A 248 16.37 19.72 -0.78
C HIS A 248 17.88 19.80 -0.97
N GLN A 249 18.67 19.29 -0.01
CA GLN A 249 20.11 19.50 0.07
C GLN A 249 20.93 18.19 0.08
N GLY A 250 20.28 17.04 -0.08
CA GLY A 250 20.98 15.76 -0.20
C GLY A 250 21.59 15.56 -1.58
N THR A 251 22.42 14.52 -1.69
CA THR A 251 23.16 14.15 -2.90
C THR A 251 22.38 13.26 -3.87
N HIS A 252 21.15 12.85 -3.50
CA HIS A 252 20.32 12.00 -4.33
C HIS A 252 19.32 12.83 -5.15
N LEU A 253 19.14 12.43 -6.41
CA LEU A 253 18.01 12.92 -7.21
C LEU A 253 16.76 12.13 -6.81
N ILE A 254 15.75 12.82 -6.26
CA ILE A 254 14.52 12.22 -5.78
C ILE A 254 13.34 12.92 -6.47
N PRO A 255 12.81 12.36 -7.56
CA PRO A 255 11.56 12.85 -8.15
C PRO A 255 10.40 12.70 -7.17
N CYS A 256 9.53 13.72 -7.07
CA CYS A 256 8.45 13.76 -6.11
C CYS A 256 7.10 14.00 -6.77
N ASP A 257 6.07 13.21 -6.38
CA ASP A 257 4.67 13.52 -6.65
C ASP A 257 4.04 14.19 -5.43
N PHE A 258 3.63 15.43 -5.58
CA PHE A 258 2.83 16.16 -4.60
C PHE A 258 1.35 16.01 -4.94
N ILE A 259 0.56 15.50 -4.00
CA ILE A 259 -0.88 15.27 -4.19
C ILE A 259 -1.65 16.15 -3.22
N GLY A 260 -2.54 17.00 -3.73
CA GLY A 260 -3.37 17.87 -2.90
C GLY A 260 -4.80 18.00 -3.40
N CYS A 261 -5.69 18.48 -2.53
CA CYS A 261 -7.07 18.77 -2.86
C CYS A 261 -7.38 20.24 -2.55
N CYS A 262 -8.08 20.95 -3.44
CA CYS A 262 -8.49 22.33 -3.23
C CYS A 262 -9.48 22.49 -2.08
N GLN A 263 -10.25 21.44 -1.77
CA GLN A 263 -11.27 21.45 -0.73
C GLN A 263 -11.01 20.36 0.29
N THR A 264 -11.11 20.72 1.58
CA THR A 264 -11.07 19.76 2.68
C THR A 264 -12.46 19.23 3.05
N HIS A 265 -12.50 18.06 3.72
CA HIS A 265 -13.69 17.53 4.38
C HIS A 265 -13.89 18.11 5.79
N ASN A 266 -12.85 18.72 6.36
CA ASN A 266 -12.86 19.22 7.73
C ASN A 266 -12.42 20.68 7.74
N PRO A 267 -13.31 21.62 7.38
CA PRO A 267 -12.99 23.06 7.38
C PRO A 267 -12.87 23.54 8.85
N ILE A 268 -11.65 23.81 9.27
CA ILE A 268 -11.32 24.35 10.59
C ILE A 268 -10.43 25.57 10.35
N ASP A 269 -10.94 26.74 10.60
CA ASP A 269 -10.24 28.01 10.40
C ASP A 269 -9.42 28.04 9.09
N ASP A 270 -8.18 28.47 9.15
CA ASP A 270 -7.23 28.58 8.03
C ASP A 270 -6.29 27.38 7.88
N LEU A 271 -6.58 26.23 8.55
CA LEU A 271 -5.68 25.08 8.54
C LEU A 271 -5.47 24.50 7.14
N HIS A 272 -6.51 24.50 6.31
CA HIS A 272 -6.39 24.01 4.94
C HIS A 272 -5.56 24.95 4.06
N ASP A 273 -5.71 26.25 4.20
CA ASP A 273 -4.90 27.24 3.49
C ASP A 273 -3.42 27.11 3.87
N LYS A 274 -3.11 26.90 5.15
CA LYS A 274 -1.75 26.61 5.63
C LYS A 274 -1.18 25.34 5.01
N LEU A 275 -1.98 24.28 4.91
CA LEU A 275 -1.57 23.01 4.29
C LEU A 275 -1.25 23.21 2.80
N MET A 276 -2.12 23.88 2.06
CA MET A 276 -1.94 24.15 0.62
C MET A 276 -0.78 25.13 0.37
N ALA A 277 -0.61 26.14 1.21
CA ALA A 277 0.54 27.04 1.13
C ALA A 277 1.86 26.28 1.29
N ASN A 278 1.92 25.31 2.21
CA ASN A 278 3.10 24.46 2.36
C ASN A 278 3.33 23.58 1.12
N LEU A 279 2.28 22.96 0.55
CA LEU A 279 2.41 22.19 -0.69
C LEU A 279 3.05 23.05 -1.80
N PHE A 280 2.47 24.22 -2.07
CA PHE A 280 2.93 25.11 -3.15
C PHE A 280 4.32 25.65 -2.88
N ALA A 281 4.62 26.06 -1.65
CA ALA A 281 5.95 26.57 -1.28
C ALA A 281 7.04 25.49 -1.41
N GLN A 282 6.73 24.23 -1.09
CA GLN A 282 7.72 23.15 -1.25
C GLN A 282 8.00 22.83 -2.72
N THR A 283 7.01 22.83 -3.59
CA THR A 283 7.23 22.62 -5.02
C THR A 283 7.98 23.77 -5.64
N GLU A 284 7.71 25.03 -5.24
CA GLU A 284 8.45 26.22 -5.65
C GLU A 284 9.91 26.16 -5.18
N ALA A 285 10.14 25.86 -3.90
CA ALA A 285 11.48 25.77 -3.32
C ALA A 285 12.33 24.66 -3.98
N LEU A 286 11.72 23.52 -4.30
CA LEU A 286 12.41 22.43 -5.01
C LEU A 286 12.75 22.80 -6.46
N ALA A 287 11.89 23.56 -7.12
CA ALA A 287 12.13 24.01 -8.50
C ALA A 287 13.21 25.08 -8.59
N PHE A 288 13.15 26.13 -7.74
CA PHE A 288 13.98 27.32 -7.89
C PHE A 288 15.16 27.36 -6.93
N GLY A 289 15.05 26.72 -5.77
CA GLY A 289 16.09 26.76 -4.74
C GLY A 289 16.32 28.16 -4.15
N LYS A 290 17.53 28.40 -3.72
CA LYS A 290 18.03 29.70 -3.20
C LYS A 290 19.53 29.79 -3.45
N SER A 291 19.95 30.77 -4.22
CA SER A 291 21.35 30.95 -4.60
C SER A 291 22.21 31.48 -3.47
N ALA A 292 23.52 31.27 -3.58
CA ALA A 292 24.52 31.87 -2.65
C ALA A 292 24.45 33.41 -2.61
N ASP A 293 24.18 34.05 -3.76
CA ASP A 293 24.08 35.52 -3.83
C ASP A 293 22.83 36.05 -3.14
N GLU A 294 21.72 35.33 -3.19
CA GLU A 294 20.52 35.66 -2.42
C GLU A 294 20.78 35.51 -0.92
N CYS A 295 21.49 34.48 -0.49
CA CYS A 295 21.92 34.32 0.89
C CYS A 295 22.79 35.51 1.38
N ARG A 296 23.74 35.95 0.56
CA ARG A 296 24.59 37.12 0.87
C ARG A 296 23.79 38.43 0.96
N LYS A 297 22.86 38.62 0.01
CA LYS A 297 21.97 39.82 0.03
C LYS A 297 21.07 39.86 1.26
N GLU A 298 20.70 38.73 1.82
CA GLU A 298 19.96 38.62 3.09
C GLU A 298 20.84 38.77 4.33
N GLY A 299 22.14 38.96 4.17
CA GLY A 299 23.06 39.16 5.28
C GLY A 299 23.52 37.86 5.95
N VAL A 300 23.43 36.74 5.28
CA VAL A 300 23.97 35.47 5.78
C VAL A 300 25.49 35.57 5.88
N GLU A 301 26.03 35.21 7.03
CA GLU A 301 27.45 35.15 7.28
C GLU A 301 28.17 34.24 6.28
N GLU A 302 29.28 34.69 5.65
CA GLU A 302 29.89 33.98 4.51
C GLU A 302 30.19 32.50 4.80
N LYS A 303 30.64 32.17 6.02
CA LYS A 303 30.88 30.77 6.42
C LYS A 303 29.62 29.90 6.44
N LEU A 304 28.40 30.51 6.53
CA LEU A 304 27.12 29.85 6.55
C LEU A 304 26.44 29.78 5.18
N VAL A 305 26.91 30.56 4.21
CA VAL A 305 26.32 30.62 2.86
C VAL A 305 26.19 29.23 2.22
N PRO A 306 27.22 28.35 2.22
CA PRO A 306 27.10 27.02 1.63
C PRO A 306 25.97 26.16 2.25
N PHE A 307 25.72 26.34 3.55
CA PHE A 307 24.69 25.60 4.28
C PHE A 307 23.27 26.19 4.14
N LYS A 308 23.15 27.39 3.60
CA LYS A 308 21.88 28.09 3.39
C LYS A 308 21.50 28.19 1.92
N THR A 309 22.37 27.73 1.04
CA THR A 309 22.11 27.60 -0.40
C THR A 309 21.29 26.34 -0.70
N PHE A 310 20.31 26.48 -1.55
CA PHE A 310 19.49 25.39 -2.05
C PHE A 310 19.64 25.34 -3.57
N GLU A 311 20.06 24.21 -4.08
CA GLU A 311 20.40 24.06 -5.50
C GLU A 311 19.19 24.29 -6.43
N GLY A 312 17.98 23.89 -5.98
CA GLY A 312 16.81 23.87 -6.85
C GLY A 312 16.90 22.80 -7.93
N ASN A 313 16.14 23.00 -9.01
CA ASN A 313 16.09 22.08 -10.15
C ASN A 313 15.80 20.61 -9.75
N LYS A 314 15.06 20.42 -8.67
CA LYS A 314 14.59 19.11 -8.21
C LYS A 314 13.25 18.80 -8.85
N PRO A 315 13.08 17.61 -9.51
CA PRO A 315 11.88 17.33 -10.27
C PRO A 315 10.67 17.04 -9.37
N THR A 316 9.57 17.72 -9.67
CA THR A 316 8.29 17.48 -9.00
C THR A 316 7.12 17.41 -10.00
N ASN A 317 6.13 16.58 -9.71
CA ASN A 317 4.80 16.64 -10.29
C ASN A 317 3.81 17.10 -9.22
N THR A 318 2.81 17.88 -9.61
CA THR A 318 1.72 18.26 -8.71
C THR A 318 0.39 17.75 -9.25
N LEU A 319 -0.24 16.85 -8.51
CA LEU A 319 -1.58 16.36 -8.78
C LEU A 319 -2.56 17.09 -7.87
N LEU A 320 -3.22 18.11 -8.41
CA LEU A 320 -4.18 18.92 -7.66
C LEU A 320 -5.59 18.54 -8.10
N CYS A 321 -6.37 17.97 -7.18
CA CYS A 321 -7.77 17.65 -7.40
C CYS A 321 -8.69 18.66 -6.69
N GLU A 322 -9.96 18.69 -7.05
CA GLU A 322 -10.92 19.58 -6.42
C GLU A 322 -11.18 19.15 -4.97
N LYS A 323 -11.50 17.86 -4.76
CA LYS A 323 -11.81 17.28 -3.45
C LYS A 323 -11.55 15.78 -3.47
N LEU A 324 -11.08 15.21 -2.36
CA LEU A 324 -10.97 13.76 -2.21
C LEU A 324 -12.37 13.15 -2.05
N THR A 325 -12.83 12.48 -3.11
CA THR A 325 -14.11 11.77 -3.17
C THR A 325 -13.88 10.31 -3.56
N PRO A 326 -14.87 9.42 -3.42
CA PRO A 326 -14.73 8.06 -3.95
C PRO A 326 -14.35 8.04 -5.44
N GLU A 327 -14.93 8.91 -6.26
CA GLU A 327 -14.61 9.03 -7.68
C GLU A 327 -13.18 9.53 -7.91
N THR A 328 -12.74 10.53 -7.15
CA THR A 328 -11.37 11.06 -7.22
C THR A 328 -10.34 10.01 -6.80
N LEU A 329 -10.59 9.27 -5.70
CA LEU A 329 -9.70 8.20 -5.27
C LEU A 329 -9.60 7.09 -6.33
N GLY A 330 -10.73 6.68 -6.90
CA GLY A 330 -10.73 5.66 -7.97
C GLY A 330 -9.93 6.09 -9.19
N ALA A 331 -10.08 7.36 -9.61
CA ALA A 331 -9.30 7.91 -10.71
C ALA A 331 -7.80 8.01 -10.38
N LEU A 332 -7.45 8.39 -9.15
CA LEU A 332 -6.07 8.47 -8.68
C LEU A 332 -5.40 7.10 -8.64
N VAL A 333 -6.07 6.08 -8.13
CA VAL A 333 -5.53 4.70 -8.12
C VAL A 333 -5.32 4.20 -9.53
N ALA A 334 -6.31 4.33 -10.42
CA ALA A 334 -6.19 3.90 -11.81
C ALA A 334 -5.10 4.66 -12.59
N LEU A 335 -4.85 5.94 -12.25
CA LEU A 335 -3.76 6.73 -12.81
C LEU A 335 -2.40 6.03 -12.57
N TYR A 336 -2.15 5.60 -11.34
CA TYR A 336 -0.90 4.91 -10.99
C TYR A 336 -0.87 3.46 -11.51
N GLU A 337 -2.00 2.75 -11.54
CA GLU A 337 -2.07 1.42 -12.17
C GLU A 337 -1.65 1.47 -13.65
N HIS A 338 -2.17 2.45 -14.40
CA HIS A 338 -1.79 2.66 -15.80
C HIS A 338 -0.34 3.18 -15.95
N LYS A 339 0.16 4.05 -15.04
CA LYS A 339 1.58 4.46 -14.99
C LYS A 339 2.47 3.23 -14.91
N VAL A 340 2.22 2.36 -13.94
CA VAL A 340 3.00 1.12 -13.71
C VAL A 340 2.91 0.19 -14.92
N PHE A 341 1.73 0.02 -15.50
CA PHE A 341 1.54 -0.76 -16.73
C PHE A 341 2.39 -0.24 -17.88
N VAL A 342 2.34 1.07 -18.16
CA VAL A 342 3.12 1.69 -19.26
C VAL A 342 4.62 1.51 -19.03
N GLN A 343 5.10 1.74 -17.82
CA GLN A 343 6.51 1.53 -17.45
C GLN A 343 6.93 0.07 -17.68
N GLY A 344 6.13 -0.90 -17.24
CA GLY A 344 6.41 -2.32 -17.44
C GLY A 344 6.44 -2.75 -18.90
N ILE A 345 5.61 -2.14 -19.75
CA ILE A 345 5.66 -2.36 -21.20
C ILE A 345 6.97 -1.83 -21.79
N ILE A 346 7.38 -0.61 -21.41
CA ILE A 346 8.60 0.03 -21.93
C ILE A 346 9.85 -0.72 -21.45
N TRP A 347 9.89 -1.12 -20.18
CA TRP A 347 10.97 -1.94 -19.62
C TRP A 347 10.93 -3.41 -20.04
N ASN A 348 9.94 -3.82 -20.82
CA ASN A 348 9.74 -5.20 -21.30
C ASN A 348 9.68 -6.23 -20.15
N VAL A 349 9.07 -5.91 -19.01
CA VAL A 349 8.99 -6.81 -17.84
C VAL A 349 7.57 -7.33 -17.60
N TYR A 350 7.45 -8.49 -16.94
CA TYR A 350 6.18 -9.05 -16.51
C TYR A 350 5.68 -8.36 -15.25
N SER A 351 4.95 -7.25 -15.38
CA SER A 351 4.46 -6.43 -14.25
C SER A 351 3.42 -7.14 -13.38
N PHE A 352 2.72 -8.15 -13.89
CA PHE A 352 1.60 -8.78 -13.18
C PHE A 352 1.93 -10.12 -12.51
N ASP A 353 3.18 -10.59 -12.60
CA ASP A 353 3.66 -11.71 -11.81
C ASP A 353 4.27 -11.27 -10.46
N GLN A 354 4.62 -12.23 -9.60
CA GLN A 354 5.17 -11.98 -8.26
C GLN A 354 6.11 -13.10 -7.79
N GLY A 355 6.94 -13.65 -8.67
CA GLY A 355 7.85 -14.76 -8.37
C GLY A 355 8.85 -14.48 -7.24
N GLY A 356 9.29 -13.22 -7.07
CA GLY A 356 10.35 -12.83 -6.13
C GLY A 356 10.10 -13.12 -4.64
N VAL A 357 8.83 -13.27 -4.23
CA VAL A 357 8.47 -13.57 -2.83
C VAL A 357 8.42 -15.07 -2.49
N GLN A 358 8.56 -15.98 -3.48
CA GLN A 358 8.32 -17.41 -3.27
C GLN A 358 9.45 -18.08 -2.50
N LEU A 359 10.71 -17.73 -2.77
CA LEU A 359 11.87 -18.33 -2.11
C LEU A 359 11.80 -18.17 -0.59
N GLY A 360 11.51 -16.94 -0.10
CA GLY A 360 11.37 -16.66 1.32
C GLY A 360 10.30 -17.53 2.00
N LYS A 361 9.16 -17.73 1.35
CA LYS A 361 8.06 -18.58 1.87
C LYS A 361 8.47 -20.06 1.97
N VAL A 362 9.22 -20.57 1.00
CA VAL A 362 9.73 -21.96 1.03
C VAL A 362 10.73 -22.13 2.17
N LEU A 363 11.70 -21.22 2.30
CA LEU A 363 12.69 -21.26 3.37
C LEU A 363 12.06 -21.13 4.76
N ALA A 364 11.08 -20.24 4.92
CA ALA A 364 10.37 -20.02 6.19
C ALA A 364 9.69 -21.31 6.69
N LYS A 365 9.16 -22.15 5.82
CA LYS A 365 8.58 -23.45 6.22
C LYS A 365 9.64 -24.38 6.82
N GLY A 366 10.84 -24.44 6.24
CA GLY A 366 11.96 -25.22 6.76
C GLY A 366 12.44 -24.70 8.12
N VAL A 367 12.61 -23.38 8.23
CA VAL A 367 12.98 -22.72 9.50
C VAL A 367 11.94 -22.97 10.59
N LEU A 368 10.63 -22.83 10.28
CA LEU A 368 9.55 -23.09 11.23
C LEU A 368 9.57 -24.53 11.73
N ALA A 369 9.82 -25.50 10.84
CA ALA A 369 9.96 -26.91 11.23
C ALA A 369 11.08 -27.09 12.25
N ASP A 370 12.24 -26.45 12.03
CA ASP A 370 13.37 -26.52 12.97
C ASP A 370 13.12 -25.77 14.29
N LEU A 371 12.38 -24.66 14.27
CA LEU A 371 12.00 -23.93 15.46
C LEU A 371 11.07 -24.76 16.38
N THR A 372 10.20 -25.60 15.80
CA THR A 372 9.15 -26.34 16.52
C THR A 372 9.50 -27.79 16.82
N ALA A 373 10.47 -28.38 16.11
CA ALA A 373 10.91 -29.76 16.30
C ALA A 373 11.52 -30.00 17.70
N LYS A 374 11.56 -31.25 18.17
CA LYS A 374 12.30 -31.64 19.38
C LYS A 374 13.78 -31.35 19.23
N LYS A 375 14.35 -31.57 18.04
CA LYS A 375 15.75 -31.29 17.68
C LYS A 375 15.79 -30.62 16.32
N ALA A 376 16.49 -29.50 16.21
CA ALA A 376 16.73 -28.83 14.94
C ALA A 376 17.55 -29.66 14.00
N SER A 377 17.29 -29.59 12.68
CA SER A 377 17.97 -30.37 11.65
C SER A 377 19.44 -29.96 11.45
N GLY A 378 19.77 -28.69 11.69
CA GLY A 378 21.07 -28.09 11.41
C GLY A 378 21.43 -27.96 9.93
N LYS A 379 20.44 -28.06 9.03
CA LYS A 379 20.61 -28.04 7.58
C LYS A 379 20.64 -26.66 6.94
N HIS A 380 20.42 -25.59 7.72
CA HIS A 380 20.51 -24.22 7.26
C HIS A 380 21.97 -23.73 7.25
N ASP A 381 22.22 -22.56 6.71
CA ASP A 381 23.52 -21.90 6.81
C ASP A 381 23.91 -21.60 8.26
N ALA A 382 25.19 -21.26 8.48
CA ALA A 382 25.73 -21.08 9.83
C ALA A 382 25.00 -19.97 10.62
N SER A 383 24.66 -18.84 9.96
CA SER A 383 23.95 -17.72 10.59
C SER A 383 22.55 -18.12 11.00
N THR A 384 21.78 -18.72 10.08
CA THR A 384 20.41 -19.18 10.33
C THR A 384 20.37 -20.24 11.44
N ASN A 385 21.28 -21.21 11.44
CA ASN A 385 21.38 -22.21 12.51
C ASN A 385 21.67 -21.60 13.88
N GLN A 386 22.54 -20.58 13.96
CA GLN A 386 22.79 -19.85 15.22
C GLN A 386 21.56 -19.10 15.72
N LEU A 387 20.82 -18.44 14.82
CA LEU A 387 19.59 -17.74 15.16
C LEU A 387 18.52 -18.71 15.66
N ILE A 388 18.32 -19.84 15.01
CA ILE A 388 17.42 -20.92 15.44
C ILE A 388 17.82 -21.41 16.82
N ALA A 389 19.10 -21.72 17.07
CA ALA A 389 19.59 -22.20 18.37
C ALA A 389 19.35 -21.16 19.48
N LYS A 390 19.65 -19.88 19.22
CA LYS A 390 19.43 -18.79 20.18
C LYS A 390 17.94 -18.63 20.51
N TYR A 391 17.08 -18.62 19.50
CA TYR A 391 15.62 -18.51 19.69
C TYR A 391 15.09 -19.69 20.50
N ARG A 392 15.42 -20.93 20.11
CA ARG A 392 14.97 -22.14 20.81
C ARG A 392 15.39 -22.15 22.28
N LYS A 393 16.64 -21.75 22.58
CA LYS A 393 17.11 -21.59 23.95
C LYS A 393 16.27 -20.55 24.74
N ALA A 394 15.95 -19.44 24.12
CA ALA A 394 15.18 -18.36 24.76
C ALA A 394 13.74 -18.77 25.10
N VAL A 395 13.12 -19.65 24.30
CA VAL A 395 11.74 -20.14 24.51
C VAL A 395 11.69 -21.52 25.21
N GLY A 396 12.82 -22.02 25.74
CA GLY A 396 12.88 -23.26 26.52
C GLY A 396 12.78 -24.55 25.70
N ARG A 397 13.25 -24.51 24.45
CA ARG A 397 13.25 -25.68 23.53
C ARG A 397 14.63 -26.20 23.22
#